data_153912d9a0345b4c68aa6b20bc3604ea
#
_entry.id   153912d9a0345b4c68aa6b20bc3604ea
#
_cell.length_a   1.000
_cell.length_b   1.000
_cell.length_c   1.000
_cell.angle_alpha   90.00
_cell.angle_beta   90.00
_cell.angle_gamma   90.00
#
_symmetry.space_group_name_H-M   'P 1'
#
loop_
_entity.id
_entity.type
_entity.pdbx_description
1 polymer ?
#
loop_
_entity_poly.entity_id
_entity_poly.type
_entity_poly.pdbx_seq_one_letter_code
_entity_poly.pdbx_strand_id
1 'polypeptide(L)' 'MLTVIADKKNIVGNEILINDRGDCNHIQNVYRLNVGDSLRVIDGEYEYATEITGMDKKEIKLKIIEKKLIIIR' A
#
# COMPACT_ATOMS: atom_id res chain seq x y z
N MET A 1 7.78 1.69 10.03
CA MET A 1 7.16 1.28 8.76
C MET A 1 6.04 2.22 8.40
N LEU A 2 5.99 2.63 7.14
CA LEU A 2 4.93 3.50 6.65
C LEU A 2 3.60 2.75 6.57
N THR A 3 2.54 3.38 7.05
CA THR A 3 1.19 2.84 6.92
C THR A 3 0.38 3.74 6.01
N VAL A 4 -0.26 3.13 5.02
CA VAL A 4 -1.08 3.83 4.04
C VAL A 4 -2.50 3.33 4.15
N ILE A 5 -3.47 4.24 4.07
CA ILE A 5 -4.88 3.88 4.07
C ILE A 5 -5.36 3.86 2.62
N ALA A 6 -5.91 2.74 2.20
CA ALA A 6 -6.39 2.57 0.83
C ALA A 6 -7.86 2.18 0.83
N ASP A 7 -8.57 2.56 -0.24
CA ASP A 7 -9.94 2.13 -0.44
C ASP A 7 -9.99 0.67 -0.90
N LYS A 8 -11.04 -0.03 -0.51
CA LYS A 8 -11.24 -1.41 -0.95
C LYS A 8 -11.29 -1.54 -2.46
N LYS A 9 -11.76 -0.51 -3.15
CA LYS A 9 -11.84 -0.51 -4.61
C LYS A 9 -10.47 -0.55 -5.28
N ASN A 10 -9.42 -0.15 -4.54
CA ASN A 10 -8.06 -0.18 -5.05
C ASN A 10 -7.37 -1.52 -4.80
N ILE A 11 -8.06 -2.43 -4.15
CA ILE A 11 -7.53 -3.75 -3.84
C ILE A 11 -8.16 -4.76 -4.78
N VAL A 12 -7.35 -5.37 -5.61
CA VAL A 12 -7.83 -6.35 -6.60
C VAL A 12 -7.00 -7.63 -6.46
N GLY A 13 -7.65 -8.69 -5.99
CA GLY A 13 -6.95 -9.95 -5.77
C GLY A 13 -5.82 -9.79 -4.78
N ASN A 14 -4.60 -10.06 -5.20
CA ASN A 14 -3.41 -9.95 -4.37
C ASN A 14 -2.65 -8.65 -4.59
N GLU A 15 -3.25 -7.70 -5.28
CA GLU A 15 -2.58 -6.45 -5.61
C GLU A 15 -3.34 -5.26 -5.07
N ILE A 16 -2.59 -4.22 -4.74
CA ILE A 16 -3.15 -2.96 -4.29
C ILE A 16 -2.56 -1.86 -5.17
N LEU A 17 -3.41 -0.98 -5.66
CA LEU A 17 -2.98 0.14 -6.47
C LEU A 17 -3.09 1.42 -5.65
N ILE A 18 -1.98 2.10 -5.47
CA ILE A 18 -1.95 3.39 -4.80
C ILE A 18 -1.90 4.45 -5.89
N ASN A 19 -2.97 5.19 -6.06
CA ASN A 19 -3.04 6.23 -7.08
C ASN A 19 -3.38 7.60 -6.50
N ASP A 20 -3.37 7.72 -5.18
CA ASP A 20 -3.55 9.00 -4.53
C ASP A 20 -2.24 9.79 -4.61
N ARG A 21 -2.33 11.05 -5.07
CA ARG A 21 -1.14 11.86 -5.28
C ARG A 21 -0.36 12.09 -3.97
N GLY A 22 -1.07 12.33 -2.88
CA GLY A 22 -0.43 12.54 -1.59
C GLY A 22 0.31 11.31 -1.09
N ASP A 23 -0.33 10.15 -1.23
CA ASP A 23 0.29 8.88 -0.81
C ASP A 23 1.49 8.55 -1.68
N CYS A 24 1.37 8.73 -2.99
CA CYS A 24 2.48 8.49 -3.90
C CYS A 24 3.66 9.40 -3.57
N ASN A 25 3.39 10.66 -3.29
CA ASN A 25 4.42 11.61 -2.91
C ASN A 25 5.12 11.19 -1.62
N HIS A 26 4.35 10.78 -0.62
CA HIS A 26 4.92 10.33 0.65
C HIS A 26 5.83 9.12 0.45
N ILE A 27 5.37 8.15 -0.30
CA ILE A 27 6.12 6.92 -0.50
C ILE A 27 7.41 7.19 -1.27
N GLN A 28 7.34 7.98 -2.32
CA GLN A 28 8.48 8.22 -3.19
C GLN A 28 9.45 9.28 -2.69
N ASN A 29 8.93 10.36 -2.14
CA ASN A 29 9.76 11.54 -1.83
C ASN A 29 10.05 11.71 -0.35
N VAL A 30 9.12 11.34 0.52
CA VAL A 30 9.33 11.50 1.96
C VAL A 30 10.02 10.27 2.53
N TYR A 31 9.52 9.09 2.22
CA TYR A 31 10.09 7.83 2.71
C TYR A 31 11.10 7.21 1.75
N ARG A 32 11.11 7.68 0.51
CA ARG A 32 12.07 7.24 -0.52
C ARG A 32 12.10 5.74 -0.71
N LEU A 33 10.92 5.15 -0.74
CA LEU A 33 10.80 3.72 -0.96
C LEU A 33 10.92 3.42 -2.45
N ASN A 34 11.38 2.22 -2.75
CA ASN A 34 11.57 1.75 -4.12
C ASN A 34 10.94 0.37 -4.30
N VAL A 35 10.95 -0.10 -5.54
CA VAL A 35 10.50 -1.46 -5.83
C VAL A 35 11.32 -2.44 -5.00
N GLY A 36 10.62 -3.35 -4.34
CA GLY A 36 11.24 -4.29 -3.41
C GLY A 36 11.10 -3.90 -1.95
N ASP A 37 10.79 -2.65 -1.68
CA ASP A 37 10.56 -2.21 -0.30
C ASP A 37 9.16 -2.62 0.16
N SER A 38 9.00 -2.71 1.48
CA SER A 38 7.74 -3.13 2.08
C SER A 38 7.02 -1.96 2.72
N LEU A 39 5.69 -2.03 2.73
CA LEU A 39 4.90 -1.08 3.49
C LEU A 39 3.60 -1.74 3.95
N ARG A 40 2.93 -1.08 4.89
CA ARG A 40 1.67 -1.57 5.45
C ARG A 40 0.51 -0.80 4.84
N VAL A 41 -0.54 -1.52 4.48
CA VAL A 41 -1.76 -0.89 3.97
C VAL A 41 -2.93 -1.32 4.83
N ILE A 42 -3.84 -0.38 5.11
CA ILE A 42 -5.04 -0.64 5.89
C ILE A 42 -6.24 -0.16 5.08
N ASP A 43 -7.27 -0.99 4.99
CA ASP A 43 -8.50 -0.62 4.28
C ASP A 43 -9.66 -0.33 5.23
N GLY A 44 -9.39 -0.27 6.52
CA GLY A 44 -10.40 -0.07 7.54
C GLY A 44 -10.88 -1.36 8.18
N GLU A 45 -10.59 -2.49 7.58
CA GLU A 45 -11.04 -3.80 8.06
C GLU A 45 -9.87 -4.78 8.16
N TYR A 46 -8.98 -4.73 7.18
CA TYR A 46 -7.81 -5.60 7.13
C TYR A 46 -6.53 -4.80 7.09
N GLU A 47 -5.47 -5.42 7.59
CA GLU A 47 -4.12 -4.91 7.49
C GLU A 47 -3.37 -5.80 6.53
N TYR A 48 -2.68 -5.19 5.58
CA TYR A 48 -1.93 -5.92 4.58
C TYR A 48 -0.45 -5.61 4.69
N ALA A 49 0.36 -6.65 4.73
CA ALA A 49 1.80 -6.51 4.56
C ALA A 49 2.03 -6.61 3.06
N THR A 50 2.66 -5.60 2.48
CA THR A 50 2.82 -5.53 1.04
C THR A 50 4.25 -5.25 0.64
N GLU A 51 4.55 -5.56 -0.61
CA GLU A 51 5.83 -5.25 -1.23
C GLU A 51 5.58 -4.46 -2.50
N ILE A 52 6.38 -3.43 -2.72
CA ILE A 52 6.26 -2.60 -3.91
C ILE A 52 6.77 -3.40 -5.11
N THR A 53 5.90 -3.64 -6.08
CA THR A 53 6.27 -4.38 -7.30
C THR A 53 6.38 -3.49 -8.52
N GLY A 54 5.78 -2.31 -8.46
CA GLY A 54 5.87 -1.34 -9.54
C GLY A 54 5.69 0.06 -9.00
N MET A 55 6.41 1.01 -9.59
CA MET A 55 6.35 2.39 -9.14
C MET A 55 6.38 3.32 -10.33
N ASP A 56 5.40 4.21 -10.39
CA ASP A 56 5.29 5.21 -11.43
C ASP A 56 5.06 6.56 -10.76
N LYS A 57 5.11 7.62 -11.53
CA LYS A 57 4.91 8.97 -10.97
C LYS A 57 3.52 9.17 -10.39
N LYS A 58 2.52 8.50 -10.94
CA LYS A 58 1.12 8.69 -10.56
C LYS A 58 0.53 7.52 -9.83
N GLU A 59 1.19 6.38 -9.82
CA GLU A 59 0.65 5.19 -9.17
C GLU A 59 1.74 4.26 -8.71
N ILE A 60 1.44 3.50 -7.67
CA ILE A 60 2.35 2.53 -7.10
C ILE A 60 1.60 1.22 -6.98
N LYS A 61 2.20 0.15 -7.48
CA LYS A 61 1.60 -1.19 -7.40
C LYS A 61 2.23 -1.96 -6.27
N LEU A 62 1.38 -2.56 -5.47
CA LEU A 62 1.80 -3.33 -4.32
C LEU A 62 1.30 -4.77 -4.46
N LYS A 63 2.12 -5.71 -4.02
CA LYS A 63 1.72 -7.10 -3.94
C LYS A 63 1.43 -7.44 -2.49
N ILE A 64 0.28 -8.05 -2.22
CA ILE A 64 -0.09 -8.45 -0.86
C ILE A 64 0.69 -9.69 -0.49
N ILE A 65 1.52 -9.59 0.53
CA ILE A 65 2.28 -10.71 1.06
C ILE A 65 1.49 -11.41 2.15
N GLU A 66 0.83 -10.63 2.99
CA GLU A 66 0.07 -11.16 4.11
C GLU A 66 -1.14 -10.28 4.37
N LYS A 67 -2.25 -10.90 4.76
CA LYS A 67 -3.50 -10.21 5.07
C LYS A 67 -3.92 -10.61 6.48
N LYS A 68 -4.22 -9.62 7.29
CA LYS A 68 -4.63 -9.85 8.68
C LYS A 68 -5.88 -9.05 8.99
N LEU A 69 -6.86 -9.69 9.61
CA LEU A 69 -8.07 -8.99 10.05
C LEU A 69 -7.74 -8.12 11.26
N ILE A 70 -8.15 -6.86 11.19
CA ILE A 70 -8.00 -5.96 12.32
C ILE A 70 -9.27 -6.03 13.14
N ILE A 71 -9.15 -6.52 14.35
CA ILE A 71 -10.30 -6.60 15.27
C ILE A 71 -10.15 -5.50 16.28
N ILE A 72 -11.10 -4.59 16.28
CA ILE A 72 -11.13 -3.47 17.22
C ILE A 72 -12.28 -3.70 18.19
N ARG A 73 -11.97 -3.67 19.45
CA ARG A 73 -12.96 -3.87 20.50
C ARG A 73 -12.95 -2.72 21.46
#